data_d23d51ffdd475967936065cb9c3b5258
#
_entry.id   d23d51ffdd475967936065cb9c3b5258
#
_cell.length_a   1.000
_cell.length_b   1.000
_cell.length_c   1.000
_cell.angle_alpha   90.00
_cell.angle_beta   90.00
_cell.angle_gamma   90.00
#
_symmetry.space_group_name_H-M   'P 1'
#
loop_
_entity.id
_entity.type
_entity.pdbx_description
1 polymer ?
#
loop_
_entity_poly.entity_id
_entity_poly.type
_entity_poly.pdbx_seq_one_letter_code
_entity_poly.pdbx_strand_id
1 'polypeptide(L)'
;MKRIIIHWTAGNTVPSSYEKNCYHYLVDSYGKIYNGNFKPEANEVCRTGMYAPHTGGGNTGSIGISMCGMFGFKNKYSIGKYPITRVQFEASMQLAAKVAKKYGIEI
;
A
#
# COMPACT_ATOMS: atom_id res chain seq x y z
N MET A 1 -14.56 3.55 6.65
CA MET A 1 -13.28 4.01 6.06
C MET A 1 -13.50 5.28 5.26
N LYS A 2 -12.55 6.17 5.24
CA LYS A 2 -12.72 7.51 4.65
C LYS A 2 -11.86 7.75 3.42
N ARG A 3 -10.68 7.13 3.32
CA ARG A 3 -9.74 7.41 2.25
C ARG A 3 -8.85 6.23 1.94
N ILE A 4 -8.26 6.26 0.76
CA ILE A 4 -7.24 5.32 0.33
C ILE A 4 -5.97 6.12 0.09
N ILE A 5 -4.86 5.65 0.63
CA ILE A 5 -3.55 6.28 0.43
C ILE A 5 -2.68 5.30 -0.33
N ILE A 6 -2.13 5.76 -1.44
CA ILE A 6 -1.25 4.97 -2.30
C ILE A 6 0.19 5.26 -1.89
N HIS A 7 0.96 4.20 -1.67
CA HIS A 7 2.35 4.25 -1.25
C HIS A 7 3.23 3.44 -2.18
N TRP A 8 4.52 3.58 -2.02
CA TRP A 8 5.47 2.53 -2.42
C TRP A 8 6.21 2.06 -1.16
N THR A 9 6.74 0.83 -1.19
CA THR A 9 7.36 0.26 0.01
C THR A 9 8.76 0.79 0.30
N ALA A 10 9.43 1.36 -0.69
CA ALA A 10 10.85 1.66 -0.69
C ALA A 10 11.70 0.39 -0.50
N GLY A 11 11.13 -0.76 -0.80
CA GLY A 11 11.77 -2.07 -0.74
C GLY A 11 12.04 -2.63 -2.13
N ASN A 12 12.13 -3.96 -2.23
CA ASN A 12 12.33 -4.62 -3.52
C ASN A 12 10.99 -4.97 -4.17
N THR A 13 10.98 -5.87 -5.15
CA THR A 13 9.82 -6.14 -6.01
C THR A 13 8.74 -7.01 -5.37
N VAL A 14 9.00 -7.60 -4.21
CA VAL A 14 8.04 -8.43 -3.48
C VAL A 14 7.91 -7.95 -2.04
N PRO A 15 6.76 -8.16 -1.38
CA PRO A 15 6.58 -7.67 -0.02
C PRO A 15 7.40 -8.48 0.99
N SER A 16 7.95 -7.78 1.98
CA SER A 16 8.58 -8.41 3.15
C SER A 16 7.54 -8.67 4.23
N SER A 17 7.92 -9.48 5.24
CA SER A 17 7.06 -9.72 6.41
C SER A 17 6.75 -8.42 7.16
N TYR A 18 7.73 -7.53 7.29
CA TYR A 18 7.56 -6.24 7.93
C TYR A 18 6.56 -5.37 7.16
N GLU A 19 6.69 -5.33 5.84
CA GLU A 19 5.81 -4.52 4.98
C GLU A 19 4.37 -5.00 5.06
N LYS A 20 4.14 -6.30 5.22
CA LYS A 20 2.80 -6.85 5.41
C LYS A 20 2.14 -6.40 6.71
N ASN A 21 2.92 -6.00 7.71
CA ASN A 21 2.38 -5.40 8.92
C ASN A 21 2.03 -3.92 8.74
N CYS A 22 2.61 -3.27 7.73
CA CYS A 22 2.48 -1.81 7.55
C CYS A 22 1.34 -1.41 6.63
N TYR A 23 0.96 -2.26 5.66
CA TYR A 23 0.00 -1.91 4.62
C TYR A 23 -1.13 -2.93 4.57
N HIS A 24 -2.32 -2.50 4.14
CA HIS A 24 -3.46 -3.42 4.00
C HIS A 24 -3.35 -4.27 2.75
N TYR A 25 -2.85 -3.70 1.67
CA TYR A 25 -2.62 -4.39 0.41
C TYR A 25 -1.25 -4.01 -0.15
N LEU A 26 -0.60 -4.98 -0.79
CA LEU A 26 0.68 -4.75 -1.46
C LEU A 26 0.58 -5.32 -2.87
N VAL A 27 1.26 -4.67 -3.81
CA VAL A 27 1.23 -5.07 -5.22
C VAL A 27 2.67 -5.20 -5.70
N ASP A 28 3.05 -6.40 -6.16
CA ASP A 28 4.43 -6.63 -6.61
C ASP A 28 4.66 -6.11 -8.04
N SER A 29 5.90 -6.24 -8.52
CA SER A 29 6.29 -5.70 -9.83
C SER A 29 5.56 -6.35 -11.00
N TYR A 30 4.98 -7.52 -10.82
CA TYR A 30 4.20 -8.23 -11.83
C TYR A 30 2.69 -7.94 -11.73
N GLY A 31 2.28 -7.12 -10.76
CA GLY A 31 0.88 -6.81 -10.55
C GLY A 31 0.14 -7.78 -9.65
N LYS A 32 0.86 -8.71 -9.00
CA LYS A 32 0.24 -9.63 -8.05
C LYS A 32 -0.10 -8.90 -6.76
N ILE A 33 -1.32 -9.12 -6.28
CA ILE A 33 -1.85 -8.48 -5.07
C ILE A 33 -1.66 -9.41 -3.87
N TYR A 34 -1.12 -8.85 -2.78
CA TYR A 34 -0.97 -9.55 -1.50
C TYR A 34 -1.80 -8.84 -0.45
N ASN A 35 -2.43 -9.61 0.43
CA ASN A 35 -3.08 -9.05 1.60
C ASN A 35 -2.02 -8.84 2.70
N GLY A 36 -2.10 -7.69 3.38
CA GLY A 36 -1.32 -7.47 4.59
C GLY A 36 -1.88 -8.26 5.76
N ASN A 37 -1.23 -8.16 6.91
CA ASN A 37 -1.63 -8.90 8.11
C ASN A 37 -2.85 -8.31 8.80
N PHE A 38 -3.20 -7.06 8.51
CA PHE A 38 -4.37 -6.40 9.06
C PHE A 38 -5.37 -6.07 7.95
N LYS A 39 -6.65 -6.25 8.24
CA LYS A 39 -7.72 -5.85 7.32
C LYS A 39 -7.94 -4.33 7.41
N PRO A 40 -8.50 -3.69 6.37
CA PRO A 40 -8.78 -2.26 6.42
C PRO A 40 -9.57 -1.82 7.65
N GLU A 41 -10.52 -2.65 8.11
CA GLU A 41 -11.34 -2.37 9.28
C GLU A 41 -10.52 -2.12 10.56
N ALA A 42 -9.32 -2.69 10.65
CA ALA A 42 -8.44 -2.47 11.80
C ALA A 42 -8.02 -1.01 11.93
N ASN A 43 -8.06 -0.25 10.84
CA ASN A 43 -7.71 1.18 10.84
C ASN A 43 -8.90 2.10 11.09
N GLU A 44 -10.07 1.58 11.38
CA GLU A 44 -11.19 2.44 11.79
C GLU A 44 -10.91 3.12 13.13
N VAL A 45 -10.27 2.40 14.07
CA VAL A 45 -9.98 2.90 15.43
C VAL A 45 -8.49 2.84 15.78
N CYS A 46 -7.64 2.23 15.03
CA CYS A 46 -6.17 2.18 15.23
C CYS A 46 -5.74 1.87 16.68
N ARG A 47 -6.08 0.67 17.16
CA ARG A 47 -5.62 0.21 18.47
C ARG A 47 -4.15 -0.21 18.39
N THR A 48 -3.35 0.21 19.36
CA THR A 48 -1.91 -0.05 19.41
C THR A 48 -1.58 -1.51 19.13
N GLY A 49 -0.72 -1.75 18.13
CA GLY A 49 -0.28 -3.09 17.72
C GLY A 49 -1.29 -3.89 16.92
N MET A 50 -2.47 -3.33 16.64
CA MET A 50 -3.58 -4.04 15.98
C MET A 50 -4.10 -3.33 14.73
N TYR A 51 -3.29 -2.50 14.11
CA TYR A 51 -3.64 -1.78 12.86
C TYR A 51 -2.43 -1.66 11.96
N ALA A 52 -2.65 -1.32 10.68
CA ALA A 52 -1.57 -1.11 9.72
C ALA A 52 -1.08 0.35 9.82
N PRO A 53 0.16 0.58 10.32
CA PRO A 53 0.68 1.94 10.50
C PRO A 53 1.36 2.45 9.22
N HIS A 54 0.59 2.60 8.14
CA HIS A 54 1.15 2.96 6.84
C HIS A 54 1.38 4.46 6.65
N THR A 55 0.79 5.32 7.49
CA THR A 55 0.97 6.77 7.37
C THR A 55 0.84 7.45 8.74
N GLY A 56 1.97 7.93 9.27
CA GLY A 56 1.98 8.60 10.58
C GLY A 56 1.04 9.79 10.61
N GLY A 57 0.17 9.86 11.62
CA GLY A 57 -0.80 10.94 11.80
C GLY A 57 -2.03 10.83 10.91
N GLY A 58 -2.08 9.87 9.96
CA GLY A 58 -3.20 9.73 9.05
C GLY A 58 -3.75 8.31 8.96
N ASN A 59 -3.43 7.43 9.92
CA ASN A 59 -3.83 6.01 9.85
C ASN A 59 -5.32 5.78 10.06
N THR A 60 -5.96 6.53 10.95
CA THR A 60 -7.37 6.33 11.26
C THR A 60 -8.26 6.65 10.06
N GLY A 61 -9.08 5.69 9.67
CA GLY A 61 -9.97 5.80 8.52
C GLY A 61 -9.29 5.67 7.17
N SER A 62 -7.99 5.31 7.14
CA SER A 62 -7.20 5.23 5.91
C SER A 62 -6.86 3.79 5.56
N ILE A 63 -7.00 3.45 4.28
CA ILE A 63 -6.59 2.16 3.72
C ILE A 63 -5.28 2.39 2.97
N GLY A 64 -4.24 1.63 3.32
CA GLY A 64 -2.94 1.72 2.67
C GLY A 64 -2.75 0.65 1.61
N ILE A 65 -2.51 1.08 0.37
CA ILE A 65 -2.12 0.21 -0.74
C ILE A 65 -0.70 0.61 -1.13
N SER A 66 0.23 -0.34 -1.11
CA SER A 66 1.63 -0.05 -1.38
C SER A 66 2.15 -0.85 -2.56
N MET A 67 2.85 -0.18 -3.46
CA MET A 67 3.55 -0.82 -4.58
C MET A 67 4.94 -1.21 -4.13
N CYS A 68 5.31 -2.49 -4.33
CA CYS A 68 6.62 -3.02 -3.90
C CYS A 68 7.71 -2.55 -4.85
N GLY A 69 8.66 -1.79 -4.33
CA GLY A 69 9.76 -1.29 -5.13
C GLY A 69 10.35 -0.01 -4.57
N MET A 70 11.20 0.60 -5.38
CA MET A 70 11.82 1.91 -5.14
C MET A 70 12.92 1.92 -4.08
N PHE A 71 13.44 0.74 -3.67
CA PHE A 71 14.61 0.69 -2.79
C PHE A 71 15.78 1.42 -3.47
N GLY A 72 16.42 2.30 -2.73
CA GLY A 72 17.54 3.08 -3.26
C GLY A 72 17.14 4.33 -4.05
N PHE A 73 15.85 4.66 -4.09
CA PHE A 73 15.40 5.91 -4.71
C PHE A 73 15.99 7.11 -3.96
N LYS A 74 16.60 8.03 -4.70
CA LYS A 74 17.14 9.28 -4.16
C LYS A 74 16.48 10.50 -4.81
N ASN A 75 16.36 10.49 -6.14
CA ASN A 75 15.74 11.54 -6.92
C ASN A 75 15.46 11.02 -8.35
N LYS A 76 14.88 11.86 -9.20
CA LYS A 76 14.51 11.47 -10.57
C LYS A 76 15.68 11.00 -11.46
N TYR A 77 16.91 11.27 -11.06
CA TYR A 77 18.11 10.83 -11.79
C TYR A 77 18.75 9.57 -11.19
N SER A 78 18.30 9.16 -10.00
CA SER A 78 18.84 8.00 -9.28
C SER A 78 17.68 7.27 -8.60
N ILE A 79 16.94 6.48 -9.39
CA ILE A 79 15.69 5.82 -8.94
C ILE A 79 15.90 4.45 -8.32
N GLY A 80 17.12 3.92 -8.33
CA GLY A 80 17.43 2.61 -7.79
C GLY A 80 17.17 1.49 -8.80
N LYS A 81 17.26 0.22 -8.31
CA LYS A 81 17.16 -0.98 -9.15
C LYS A 81 15.74 -1.54 -9.27
N TYR A 82 14.78 -1.02 -8.52
CA TYR A 82 13.43 -1.60 -8.41
C TYR A 82 12.36 -0.56 -8.73
N PRO A 83 12.33 -0.02 -9.97
CA PRO A 83 11.33 0.99 -10.32
C PRO A 83 9.93 0.38 -10.33
N ILE A 84 8.92 1.23 -10.07
CA ILE A 84 7.52 0.81 -10.19
C ILE A 84 7.22 0.50 -11.66
N THR A 85 6.60 -0.65 -11.90
CA THR A 85 6.25 -1.07 -13.26
C THR A 85 4.87 -0.57 -13.65
N ARG A 86 4.63 -0.49 -14.96
CA ARG A 86 3.31 -0.09 -15.47
C ARG A 86 2.22 -1.09 -15.06
N VAL A 87 2.50 -2.39 -15.18
CA VAL A 87 1.57 -3.45 -14.78
C VAL A 87 1.20 -3.32 -13.31
N GLN A 88 2.19 -3.07 -12.46
CA GLN A 88 2.02 -2.87 -11.03
C GLN A 88 1.15 -1.64 -10.74
N PHE A 89 1.42 -0.53 -11.40
CA PHE A 89 0.65 0.69 -11.24
C PHE A 89 -0.81 0.48 -11.65
N GLU A 90 -1.05 -0.12 -12.81
CA GLU A 90 -2.41 -0.38 -13.30
C GLU A 90 -3.18 -1.32 -12.36
N ALA A 91 -2.53 -2.39 -11.88
CA ALA A 91 -3.13 -3.30 -10.91
C ALA A 91 -3.49 -2.59 -9.61
N SER A 92 -2.63 -1.68 -9.15
CA SER A 92 -2.87 -0.90 -7.93
C SER A 92 -4.06 0.04 -8.09
N MET A 93 -4.20 0.68 -9.24
CA MET A 93 -5.32 1.58 -9.50
C MET A 93 -6.64 0.81 -9.62
N GLN A 94 -6.64 -0.36 -10.26
CA GLN A 94 -7.82 -1.23 -10.32
C GLN A 94 -8.22 -1.72 -8.93
N LEU A 95 -7.23 -2.10 -8.10
CA LEU A 95 -7.48 -2.49 -6.72
C LEU A 95 -8.07 -1.33 -5.92
N ALA A 96 -7.52 -0.12 -6.06
CA ALA A 96 -8.02 1.06 -5.37
C ALA A 96 -9.49 1.32 -5.72
N ALA A 97 -9.87 1.17 -6.99
CA ALA A 97 -11.26 1.35 -7.41
C ALA A 97 -12.19 0.31 -6.77
N LYS A 98 -11.78 -0.95 -6.73
CA LYS A 98 -12.56 -2.02 -6.08
C LYS A 98 -12.71 -1.78 -4.58
N VAL A 99 -11.64 -1.39 -3.92
CA VAL A 99 -11.63 -1.12 -2.47
C VAL A 99 -12.49 0.10 -2.16
N ALA A 100 -12.40 1.16 -2.97
CA ALA A 100 -13.24 2.34 -2.80
C ALA A 100 -14.72 1.99 -2.89
N LYS A 101 -15.09 1.15 -3.86
CA LYS A 101 -16.48 0.68 -4.01
C LYS A 101 -16.93 -0.15 -2.82
N LYS A 102 -16.06 -1.07 -2.36
CA LYS A 102 -16.38 -1.95 -1.22
C LYS A 102 -16.64 -1.18 0.07
N TYR A 103 -15.87 -0.13 0.31
CA TYR A 103 -15.94 0.64 1.56
C TYR A 103 -16.72 1.96 1.40
N GLY A 104 -17.32 2.21 0.24
CA GLY A 104 -18.13 3.41 0.02
C GLY A 104 -17.32 4.70 0.04
N ILE A 105 -16.08 4.65 -0.43
CA ILE A 105 -15.20 5.81 -0.47
C ILE A 105 -15.39 6.54 -1.80
N GLU A 106 -15.69 7.82 -1.75
CA GLU A 106 -15.77 8.66 -2.96
C GLU A 106 -14.37 9.00 -3.47
N ILE A 107 -14.22 8.96 -4.77
CA ILE A 107 -12.96 9.26 -5.42
C ILE A 107 -13.06 10.61 -6.14
#